data_dfb367cbf3196e85240c89cb46b6b4f6
#
_entry.id   dfb367cbf3196e85240c89cb46b6b4f6
#
_cell.length_a   1.000
_cell.length_b   1.000
_cell.length_c   1.000
_cell.angle_alpha   90.00
_cell.angle_beta   90.00
_cell.angle_gamma   90.00
#
_symmetry.space_group_name_H-M   'P 1'
#
loop_
_entity.id
_entity.type
_entity.pdbx_description
1 polymer ?
#
loop_
_entity_poly.entity_id
_entity_poly.type
_entity_poly.pdbx_seq_one_letter_code
_entity_poly.pdbx_strand_id
1 'polypeptide(L)'
;MRGYVLGLLALNLLTLIWGTTFVVVKGAVEGMAPSLLILLRFGVAALFFLPWLFRLPVGVFGPGMELAFWLFVGYASQTLGLAHTSASRSAFITALSVVLVPLLLRLAGREVGPAFLAAFLALAGVGLLSYDPYQPPFNVGDLWTFLTALAYALYIVRLEVHARAF
;
A
#
# COMPACT_ATOMS: atom_id res chain seq x y z
N MET A 1 24.99 -11.04 9.87
CA MET A 1 23.93 -11.16 10.90
C MET A 1 23.37 -9.82 11.37
N ARG A 2 24.19 -8.81 11.74
CA ARG A 2 23.67 -7.47 12.19
C ARG A 2 22.78 -6.76 11.18
N GLY A 3 23.13 -6.75 9.90
CA GLY A 3 22.32 -6.11 8.86
C GLY A 3 20.94 -6.77 8.64
N TYR A 4 20.86 -8.10 8.73
CA TYR A 4 19.60 -8.83 8.64
C TYR A 4 18.65 -8.51 9.80
N VAL A 5 19.17 -8.49 11.04
CA VAL A 5 18.37 -8.14 12.22
C VAL A 5 17.88 -6.70 12.15
N LEU A 6 18.75 -5.76 11.73
CA LEU A 6 18.37 -4.36 11.54
C LEU A 6 17.27 -4.20 10.47
N GLY A 7 17.39 -4.93 9.36
CA GLY A 7 16.37 -4.96 8.31
C GLY A 7 15.02 -5.48 8.80
N LEU A 8 15.02 -6.57 9.59
CA LEU A 8 13.79 -7.09 10.20
C LEU A 8 13.16 -6.10 11.18
N LEU A 9 13.95 -5.45 12.03
CA LEU A 9 13.46 -4.44 12.96
C LEU A 9 12.86 -3.24 12.21
N ALA A 10 13.53 -2.77 11.17
CA ALA A 10 13.03 -1.67 10.35
C ALA A 10 11.70 -2.02 9.64
N LEU A 11 11.58 -3.24 9.10
CA LEU A 11 10.34 -3.72 8.48
C LEU A 11 9.20 -3.82 9.49
N ASN A 12 9.46 -4.35 10.69
CA ASN A 12 8.43 -4.43 11.73
C ASN A 12 7.98 -3.04 12.18
N LEU A 13 8.91 -2.10 12.40
CA LEU A 13 8.58 -0.73 12.75
C LEU A 13 7.75 -0.05 11.65
N LEU A 14 8.14 -0.22 10.38
CA LEU A 14 7.40 0.31 9.24
C LEU A 14 5.99 -0.26 9.16
N THR A 15 5.82 -1.56 9.41
CA THR A 15 4.51 -2.23 9.42
C THR A 15 3.62 -1.70 10.53
N LEU A 16 4.16 -1.46 11.73
CA LEU A 16 3.42 -0.84 12.83
C LEU A 16 2.95 0.57 12.49
N ILE A 17 3.85 1.40 11.92
CA ILE A 17 3.50 2.75 11.47
C ILE A 17 2.43 2.70 10.39
N TRP A 18 2.53 1.82 9.41
CA TRP A 18 1.53 1.66 8.36
C TRP A 18 0.18 1.16 8.89
N GLY A 19 0.19 0.24 9.86
CA GLY A 19 -1.03 -0.25 10.49
C GLY A 19 -1.84 0.86 11.14
N THR A 20 -1.18 1.79 11.85
CA THR A 20 -1.84 2.95 12.46
C THR A 20 -2.44 3.91 11.44
N THR A 21 -1.92 3.95 10.21
CA THR A 21 -2.36 4.87 9.16
C THR A 21 -3.86 4.71 8.84
N PHE A 22 -4.39 3.49 8.86
CA PHE A 22 -5.82 3.26 8.58
C PHE A 22 -6.73 3.96 9.58
N VAL A 23 -6.39 3.90 10.86
CA VAL A 23 -7.17 4.55 11.92
C VAL A 23 -7.01 6.06 11.87
N VAL A 24 -5.78 6.55 11.70
CA VAL A 24 -5.47 7.99 11.64
C VAL A 24 -6.14 8.64 10.41
N VAL A 25 -6.03 8.02 9.24
CA VAL A 25 -6.66 8.54 8.01
C VAL A 25 -8.18 8.48 8.12
N LYS A 26 -8.74 7.39 8.70
CA LYS A 26 -10.20 7.29 8.94
C LYS A 26 -10.68 8.45 9.80
N GLY A 27 -10.04 8.72 10.93
CA GLY A 27 -10.39 9.86 11.78
C GLY A 27 -10.21 11.22 11.09
N ALA A 28 -9.18 11.36 10.26
CA ALA A 28 -8.95 12.61 9.53
C ALA A 28 -10.03 12.90 8.47
N VAL A 29 -10.49 11.89 7.71
CA VAL A 29 -11.53 12.09 6.68
C VAL A 29 -12.92 12.34 7.26
N GLU A 30 -13.12 12.13 8.55
CA GLU A 30 -14.34 12.53 9.26
C GLU A 30 -14.38 14.04 9.55
N GLY A 31 -13.19 14.68 9.65
CA GLY A 31 -13.06 16.10 9.95
C GLY A 31 -12.67 17.00 8.77
N MET A 32 -12.22 16.41 7.65
CA MET A 32 -11.80 17.18 6.47
C MET A 32 -12.06 16.46 5.16
N ALA A 33 -12.14 17.20 4.07
CA ALA A 33 -12.32 16.60 2.73
C ALA A 33 -11.14 15.69 2.37
N PRO A 34 -11.38 14.50 1.79
CA PRO A 34 -10.33 13.56 1.39
C PRO A 34 -9.30 14.19 0.44
N SER A 35 -9.73 15.07 -0.48
CA SER A 35 -8.83 15.79 -1.39
C SER A 35 -7.85 16.71 -0.67
N LEU A 36 -8.29 17.40 0.38
CA LEU A 36 -7.42 18.25 1.20
C LEU A 36 -6.41 17.41 1.97
N LEU A 37 -6.83 16.27 2.53
CA LEU A 37 -5.94 15.35 3.24
C LEU A 37 -4.86 14.78 2.30
N ILE A 38 -5.24 14.39 1.08
CA ILE A 38 -4.31 13.92 0.05
C ILE A 38 -3.31 15.04 -0.29
N LEU A 39 -3.78 16.25 -0.54
CA LEU A 39 -2.93 17.40 -0.86
C LEU A 39 -1.93 17.71 0.26
N LEU A 40 -2.38 17.75 1.50
CA LEU A 40 -1.51 18.01 2.66
C LEU A 40 -0.47 16.89 2.83
N ARG A 41 -0.86 15.64 2.73
CA ARG A 41 0.02 14.47 2.89
C ARG A 41 1.15 14.47 1.86
N PHE A 42 0.81 14.62 0.58
CA PHE A 42 1.80 14.63 -0.49
C PHE A 42 2.55 15.96 -0.58
N GLY A 43 1.91 17.08 -0.27
CA GLY A 43 2.54 18.40 -0.24
C GLY A 43 3.63 18.48 0.82
N VAL A 44 3.34 18.06 2.05
CA VAL A 44 4.34 18.02 3.13
C VAL A 44 5.48 17.06 2.79
N ALA A 45 5.17 15.87 2.26
CA ALA A 45 6.19 14.93 1.83
C ALA A 45 7.06 15.51 0.70
N ALA A 46 6.46 16.15 -0.30
CA ALA A 46 7.19 16.78 -1.40
C ALA A 46 8.12 17.89 -0.90
N LEU A 47 7.65 18.77 -0.02
CA LEU A 47 8.48 19.81 0.58
C LEU A 47 9.66 19.23 1.36
N PHE A 48 9.42 18.17 2.12
CA PHE A 48 10.48 17.50 2.89
C PHE A 48 11.55 16.89 1.98
N PHE A 49 11.16 16.22 0.89
CA PHE A 49 12.08 15.53 -0.01
C PHE A 49 12.64 16.42 -1.13
N LEU A 50 12.14 17.65 -1.30
CA LEU A 50 12.56 18.57 -2.36
C LEU A 50 14.09 18.78 -2.46
N PRO A 51 14.86 18.95 -1.34
CA PRO A 51 16.31 19.13 -1.42
C PRO A 51 17.07 17.94 -2.01
N TRP A 52 16.55 16.73 -1.84
CA TRP A 52 17.17 15.51 -2.38
C TRP A 52 16.86 15.31 -3.86
N LEU A 53 15.73 15.83 -4.34
CA LEU A 53 15.32 15.70 -5.75
C LEU A 53 16.39 16.23 -6.70
N PHE A 54 17.06 17.35 -6.35
CA PHE A 54 18.11 17.95 -7.17
C PHE A 54 19.44 17.18 -7.15
N ARG A 55 19.57 16.16 -6.33
CA ARG A 55 20.76 15.30 -6.21
C ARG A 55 20.59 13.95 -6.88
N LEU A 56 19.41 13.66 -7.43
CA LEU A 56 19.11 12.37 -8.04
C LEU A 56 19.75 12.28 -9.45
N PRO A 57 20.36 11.13 -9.79
CA PRO A 57 20.79 10.86 -11.16
C PRO A 57 19.61 10.87 -12.13
N VAL A 58 19.81 11.40 -13.34
CA VAL A 58 18.72 11.51 -14.34
C VAL A 58 18.09 10.15 -14.66
N GLY A 59 18.87 9.07 -14.65
CA GLY A 59 18.39 7.72 -14.96
C GLY A 59 17.33 7.17 -14.00
N VAL A 60 17.21 7.70 -12.77
CA VAL A 60 16.21 7.23 -11.79
C VAL A 60 14.85 7.94 -11.92
N PHE A 61 14.75 9.01 -12.74
CA PHE A 61 13.50 9.77 -12.84
C PHE A 61 12.37 8.95 -13.48
N GLY A 62 12.61 8.22 -14.57
CA GLY A 62 11.60 7.40 -15.23
C GLY A 62 11.02 6.33 -14.28
N PRO A 63 11.88 5.43 -13.75
CA PRO A 63 11.47 4.47 -12.72
C PRO A 63 10.80 5.10 -11.50
N GLY A 64 11.35 6.22 -11.02
CA GLY A 64 10.80 6.95 -9.87
C GLY A 64 9.40 7.50 -10.13
N MET A 65 9.15 8.06 -11.31
CA MET A 65 7.82 8.56 -11.70
C MET A 65 6.78 7.45 -11.82
N GLU A 66 7.17 6.29 -12.37
CA GLU A 66 6.26 5.13 -12.44
C GLU A 66 5.89 4.64 -11.03
N LEU A 67 6.87 4.50 -10.15
CA LEU A 67 6.64 4.10 -8.77
C LEU A 67 5.80 5.13 -8.00
N ALA A 68 6.11 6.42 -8.18
CA ALA A 68 5.34 7.51 -7.58
C ALA A 68 3.88 7.51 -8.04
N PHE A 69 3.63 7.22 -9.32
CA PHE A 69 2.27 7.11 -9.87
C PHE A 69 1.47 6.01 -9.16
N TRP A 70 1.99 4.78 -9.08
CA TRP A 70 1.30 3.67 -8.43
C TRP A 70 1.11 3.92 -6.94
N LEU A 71 2.11 4.49 -6.28
CA LEU A 71 2.03 4.83 -4.87
C LEU A 71 0.98 5.92 -4.61
N PHE A 72 0.93 6.96 -5.46
CA PHE A 72 -0.07 8.01 -5.38
C PHE A 72 -1.49 7.46 -5.58
N VAL A 73 -1.71 6.64 -6.62
CA VAL A 73 -3.00 5.99 -6.87
C VAL A 73 -3.42 5.17 -5.65
N GLY A 74 -2.50 4.39 -5.07
CA GLY A 74 -2.76 3.59 -3.88
C GLY A 74 -3.20 4.43 -2.68
N TYR A 75 -2.47 5.48 -2.34
CA TYR A 75 -2.81 6.33 -1.20
C TYR A 75 -4.05 7.19 -1.43
N ALA A 76 -4.24 7.71 -2.63
CA ALA A 76 -5.40 8.52 -2.97
C ALA A 76 -6.68 7.68 -2.91
N SER A 77 -6.68 6.51 -3.54
CA SER A 77 -7.82 5.58 -3.50
C SER A 77 -8.08 5.05 -2.08
N GLN A 78 -7.05 4.78 -1.27
CA GLN A 78 -7.22 4.41 0.13
C GLN A 78 -7.91 5.52 0.93
N THR A 79 -7.50 6.77 0.75
CA THR A 79 -8.08 7.92 1.45
C THR A 79 -9.56 8.10 1.07
N LEU A 80 -9.88 7.99 -0.24
CA LEU A 80 -11.25 8.03 -0.73
C LEU A 80 -12.07 6.84 -0.21
N GLY A 81 -11.48 5.65 -0.17
CA GLY A 81 -12.11 4.45 0.38
C GLY A 81 -12.49 4.62 1.85
N LEU A 82 -11.56 5.09 2.66
CA LEU A 82 -11.76 5.29 4.10
C LEU A 82 -12.83 6.34 4.43
N ALA A 83 -13.15 7.25 3.51
CA ALA A 83 -14.29 8.14 3.70
C ALA A 83 -15.65 7.39 3.74
N HIS A 84 -15.73 6.21 3.11
CA HIS A 84 -16.98 5.48 2.91
C HIS A 84 -17.00 4.07 3.54
N THR A 85 -15.85 3.54 4.01
CA THR A 85 -15.75 2.22 4.65
C THR A 85 -15.04 2.29 6.01
N SER A 86 -15.05 1.19 6.77
CA SER A 86 -14.36 1.11 8.06
C SER A 86 -12.84 0.92 7.88
N ALA A 87 -12.07 1.32 8.89
CA ALA A 87 -10.61 1.12 8.89
C ALA A 87 -10.23 -0.37 8.80
N SER A 88 -10.91 -1.24 9.56
CA SER A 88 -10.66 -2.69 9.54
C SER A 88 -10.96 -3.31 8.17
N ARG A 89 -12.09 -2.93 7.57
CA ARG A 89 -12.49 -3.44 6.25
C ARG A 89 -11.55 -2.95 5.15
N SER A 90 -11.16 -1.68 5.19
CA SER A 90 -10.17 -1.13 4.28
C SER A 90 -8.81 -1.81 4.44
N ALA A 91 -8.36 -2.07 5.67
CA ALA A 91 -7.13 -2.81 5.93
C ALA A 91 -7.18 -4.23 5.36
N PHE A 92 -8.29 -4.96 5.55
CA PHE A 92 -8.48 -6.30 5.00
C PHE A 92 -8.44 -6.30 3.46
N ILE A 93 -9.20 -5.41 2.82
CA ILE A 93 -9.21 -5.32 1.35
C ILE A 93 -7.83 -4.93 0.81
N THR A 94 -7.13 -4.00 1.48
CA THR A 94 -5.75 -3.62 1.10
C THR A 94 -4.78 -4.79 1.23
N ALA A 95 -4.97 -5.67 2.22
CA ALA A 95 -4.16 -6.88 2.41
C ALA A 95 -4.27 -7.88 1.24
N LEU A 96 -5.29 -7.76 0.37
CA LEU A 96 -5.35 -8.53 -0.88
C LEU A 96 -4.12 -8.33 -1.76
N SER A 97 -3.41 -7.21 -1.64
CA SER A 97 -2.14 -6.96 -2.34
C SER A 97 -1.12 -8.07 -2.09
N VAL A 98 -1.14 -8.71 -0.91
CA VAL A 98 -0.25 -9.82 -0.55
C VAL A 98 -0.47 -11.04 -1.46
N VAL A 99 -1.69 -11.28 -1.92
CA VAL A 99 -2.04 -12.36 -2.87
C VAL A 99 -1.91 -11.88 -4.32
N LEU A 100 -2.25 -10.60 -4.58
CA LEU A 100 -2.16 -10.02 -5.92
C LEU A 100 -0.71 -9.97 -6.43
N VAL A 101 0.28 -9.71 -5.57
CA VAL A 101 1.70 -9.70 -5.97
C VAL A 101 2.14 -11.03 -6.58
N PRO A 102 2.07 -12.18 -5.89
CA PRO A 102 2.46 -13.45 -6.48
C PRO A 102 1.58 -13.85 -7.68
N LEU A 103 0.30 -13.44 -7.70
CA LEU A 103 -0.57 -13.67 -8.85
C LEU A 103 -0.06 -12.92 -10.09
N LEU A 104 0.27 -11.63 -9.95
CA LEU A 104 0.82 -10.82 -11.04
C LEU A 104 2.16 -11.35 -11.52
N LEU A 105 3.04 -11.78 -10.60
CA LEU A 105 4.32 -12.39 -10.95
C LEU A 105 4.13 -13.70 -11.74
N ARG A 106 3.17 -14.53 -11.34
CA ARG A 106 2.83 -15.76 -12.05
C ARG A 106 2.28 -15.50 -13.46
N LEU A 107 1.39 -14.49 -13.59
CA LEU A 107 0.87 -14.05 -14.90
C LEU A 107 1.99 -13.50 -15.81
N ALA A 108 3.04 -12.93 -15.22
CA ALA A 108 4.25 -12.52 -15.92
C ALA A 108 5.23 -13.69 -16.21
N GLY A 109 4.82 -14.94 -16.03
CA GLY A 109 5.61 -16.13 -16.30
C GLY A 109 6.70 -16.47 -15.27
N ARG A 110 6.65 -15.84 -14.08
CA ARG A 110 7.62 -16.11 -13.00
C ARG A 110 7.14 -17.24 -12.09
N GLU A 111 8.07 -18.06 -11.64
CA GLU A 111 7.79 -19.04 -10.60
C GLU A 111 7.70 -18.37 -9.23
N VAL A 112 6.57 -18.61 -8.53
CA VAL A 112 6.30 -18.00 -7.22
C VAL A 112 6.35 -19.00 -6.06
N GLY A 113 6.56 -20.29 -6.35
CA GLY A 113 6.75 -21.36 -5.38
C GLY A 113 5.75 -21.34 -4.21
N PRO A 114 6.19 -21.62 -2.97
CA PRO A 114 5.31 -21.67 -1.80
C PRO A 114 4.78 -20.29 -1.34
N ALA A 115 5.31 -19.18 -1.91
CA ALA A 115 4.89 -17.83 -1.53
C ALA A 115 3.39 -17.59 -1.77
N PHE A 116 2.80 -18.24 -2.78
CA PHE A 116 1.38 -18.14 -3.06
C PHE A 116 0.52 -18.74 -1.94
N LEU A 117 0.89 -19.91 -1.43
CA LEU A 117 0.18 -20.54 -0.32
C LEU A 117 0.33 -19.72 0.97
N ALA A 118 1.55 -19.23 1.25
CA ALA A 118 1.79 -18.36 2.41
C ALA A 118 0.96 -17.08 2.35
N ALA A 119 0.86 -16.45 1.18
CA ALA A 119 0.05 -15.26 0.95
C ALA A 119 -1.44 -15.55 1.17
N PHE A 120 -1.95 -16.67 0.66
CA PHE A 120 -3.34 -17.08 0.86
C PHE A 120 -3.67 -17.33 2.34
N LEU A 121 -2.79 -18.03 3.06
CA LEU A 121 -2.96 -18.27 4.50
C LEU A 121 -2.93 -16.98 5.31
N ALA A 122 -2.03 -16.05 4.96
CA ALA A 122 -1.98 -14.73 5.59
C ALA A 122 -3.28 -13.95 5.37
N LEU A 123 -3.81 -13.95 4.14
CA LEU A 123 -5.09 -13.31 3.83
C LEU A 123 -6.25 -13.95 4.58
N ALA A 124 -6.31 -15.27 4.69
CA ALA A 124 -7.33 -15.97 5.48
C ALA A 124 -7.27 -15.55 6.96
N GLY A 125 -6.06 -15.45 7.53
CA GLY A 125 -5.84 -14.96 8.90
C GLY A 125 -6.33 -13.54 9.10
N VAL A 126 -5.99 -12.62 8.18
CA VAL A 126 -6.48 -11.22 8.22
C VAL A 126 -8.00 -11.18 8.07
N GLY A 127 -8.59 -12.05 7.23
CA GLY A 127 -10.03 -12.17 7.05
C GLY A 127 -10.75 -12.55 8.35
N LEU A 128 -10.21 -13.52 9.07
CA LEU A 128 -10.75 -13.92 10.37
C LEU A 128 -10.67 -12.80 11.41
N LEU A 129 -9.54 -12.05 11.45
CA LEU A 129 -9.36 -10.94 12.36
C LEU A 129 -10.26 -9.74 12.04
N SER A 130 -10.59 -9.55 10.76
CA SER A 130 -11.41 -8.43 10.29
C SER A 130 -12.89 -8.77 10.18
N TYR A 131 -13.27 -10.01 10.52
CA TYR A 131 -14.66 -10.45 10.42
C TYR A 131 -15.53 -9.72 11.44
N ASP A 132 -16.57 -9.05 10.93
CA ASP A 132 -17.60 -8.38 11.72
C ASP A 132 -18.97 -8.69 11.09
N PRO A 133 -19.85 -9.45 11.76
CA PRO A 133 -21.15 -9.82 11.24
C PRO A 133 -22.11 -8.64 11.08
N TYR A 134 -21.81 -7.50 11.69
CA TYR A 134 -22.63 -6.28 11.64
C TYR A 134 -22.12 -5.27 10.58
N GLN A 135 -21.15 -5.66 9.78
CA GLN A 135 -20.64 -4.77 8.73
C GLN A 135 -21.71 -4.47 7.67
N PRO A 136 -21.79 -3.21 7.21
CA PRO A 136 -22.70 -2.83 6.14
C PRO A 136 -22.37 -3.61 4.85
N PRO A 137 -23.34 -3.74 3.91
CA PRO A 137 -23.10 -4.38 2.63
C PRO A 137 -21.97 -3.68 1.86
N PHE A 138 -21.47 -4.34 0.81
CA PHE A 138 -20.42 -3.82 -0.07
C PHE A 138 -20.79 -2.42 -0.61
N ASN A 139 -19.83 -1.49 -0.56
CA ASN A 139 -20.07 -0.09 -0.91
C ASN A 139 -18.95 0.50 -1.79
N VAL A 140 -19.13 1.75 -2.22
CA VAL A 140 -18.15 2.45 -3.07
C VAL A 140 -16.78 2.60 -2.42
N GLY A 141 -16.70 2.68 -1.09
CA GLY A 141 -15.43 2.74 -0.35
C GLY A 141 -14.62 1.45 -0.50
N ASP A 142 -15.29 0.31 -0.60
CA ASP A 142 -14.65 -0.98 -0.82
C ASP A 142 -14.03 -1.07 -2.23
N LEU A 143 -14.70 -0.50 -3.25
CA LEU A 143 -14.15 -0.39 -4.61
C LEU A 143 -12.88 0.47 -4.64
N TRP A 144 -12.90 1.62 -3.99
CA TRP A 144 -11.72 2.46 -3.87
C TRP A 144 -10.58 1.74 -3.15
N THR A 145 -10.90 1.00 -2.09
CA THR A 145 -9.90 0.23 -1.35
C THR A 145 -9.36 -0.95 -2.17
N PHE A 146 -10.18 -1.58 -3.01
CA PHE A 146 -9.72 -2.61 -3.93
C PHE A 146 -8.74 -2.05 -4.97
N LEU A 147 -9.00 -0.85 -5.49
CA LEU A 147 -8.05 -0.13 -6.35
C LEU A 147 -6.73 0.13 -5.61
N THR A 148 -6.79 0.44 -4.30
CA THR A 148 -5.59 0.56 -3.45
C THR A 148 -4.76 -0.73 -3.45
N ALA A 149 -5.41 -1.88 -3.23
CA ALA A 149 -4.73 -3.18 -3.20
C ALA A 149 -4.05 -3.50 -4.54
N LEU A 150 -4.72 -3.20 -5.65
CA LEU A 150 -4.16 -3.40 -6.99
C LEU A 150 -2.98 -2.45 -7.26
N ALA A 151 -3.11 -1.18 -6.92
CA ALA A 151 -2.05 -0.18 -7.10
C ALA A 151 -0.80 -0.54 -6.28
N TYR A 152 -0.97 -0.98 -5.04
CA TYR A 152 0.14 -1.42 -4.20
C TYR A 152 0.79 -2.70 -4.72
N ALA A 153 0.01 -3.65 -5.22
CA ALA A 153 0.57 -4.85 -5.83
C ALA A 153 1.42 -4.52 -7.07
N LEU A 154 0.93 -3.62 -7.94
CA LEU A 154 1.69 -3.14 -9.09
C LEU A 154 2.94 -2.36 -8.66
N TYR A 155 2.82 -1.47 -7.67
CA TYR A 155 3.96 -0.77 -7.09
C TYR A 155 5.05 -1.75 -6.63
N ILE A 156 4.70 -2.80 -5.87
CA ILE A 156 5.66 -3.77 -5.33
C ILE A 156 6.34 -4.56 -6.47
N VAL A 157 5.56 -5.02 -7.45
CA VAL A 157 6.11 -5.75 -8.62
C VAL A 157 7.05 -4.86 -9.43
N ARG A 158 6.69 -3.61 -9.68
CA ARG A 158 7.52 -2.66 -10.42
C ARG A 158 8.75 -2.21 -9.63
N LEU A 159 8.61 -2.04 -8.32
CA LEU A 159 9.73 -1.74 -7.43
C LEU A 159 10.81 -2.82 -7.51
N GLU A 160 10.43 -4.10 -7.48
CA GLU A 160 11.38 -5.22 -7.64
C GLU A 160 12.11 -5.16 -8.98
N VAL A 161 11.38 -4.89 -10.08
CA VAL A 161 11.98 -4.79 -11.41
C VAL A 161 13.01 -3.66 -11.46
N HIS A 162 12.67 -2.49 -10.95
CA HIS A 162 13.58 -1.34 -10.96
C HIS A 162 14.75 -1.50 -9.99
N ALA A 163 14.52 -2.07 -8.81
CA ALA A 163 15.59 -2.29 -7.82
C ALA A 163 16.66 -3.30 -8.29
N ARG A 164 16.33 -4.16 -9.25
CA ARG A 164 17.31 -5.08 -9.87
C ARG A 164 18.09 -4.43 -11.01
N ALA A 165 17.63 -3.30 -11.53
CA ALA A 165 18.26 -2.58 -12.64
C ALA A 165 19.30 -1.56 -12.17
N PHE A 166 19.32 -1.22 -10.89
CA PHE A 166 20.25 -0.31 -10.21
C PHE A 166 21.07 -1.03 -9.14
#